data_e4869fd8df68634c9ed77476b351d249
#
_entry.id   e4869fd8df68634c9ed77476b351d249
#
_cell.length_a   1.000
_cell.length_b   1.000
_cell.length_c   1.000
_cell.angle_alpha   90.00
_cell.angle_beta   90.00
_cell.angle_gamma   90.00
#
_symmetry.space_group_name_H-M   'P 1'
#
loop_
_entity.id
_entity.type
_entity.pdbx_description
1 polymer ?
#
loop_
_entity_poly.entity_id
_entity_poly.type
_entity_poly.pdbx_seq_one_letter_code
_entity_poly.pdbx_strand_id
1 'polypeptide(L)'
;MNAVVDTYRDDADVSYAVDFGRDREPSSKRSRHPEYRRTGNAPTRVNGMHCRRSKRWTWGSGRGARMLNMRAFASCVAFAVMSATTVAFGVTIDYATVGNPGNSANTNGWGAVSDVFKISKYETTNTQYAEFLNKVDASGTNPNSVYNAQMGSDNLGGITFTSGAPNGSKYSVKAGAPTGAPGSTSYAQMPVLFTTWFSAARFANWLQNGQQTSAASMETGAYTLNNQTSGAIVARNPGATDVLPSRDEWYKAGFYNGSSYTAYPTNSGTAPTNTVTNVTLANVANYGATATPTVSPINVGSYVNTTSAYGAFDMYGNASEYTDTAGTDADAGRPQVFSGSWATTLAQATLWNSTASAIFRNSTTATGQVGFRVAAVPEPATIALASVGLGALAGLDWMKRRKKKALARIAG
;
A
#
# COMPACT_ATOMS: atom_id res chain seq x y z
N MET A 1 -24.76 15.42 -39.71
CA MET A 1 -25.25 14.92 -38.43
C MET A 1 -24.29 15.44 -37.38
N ASN A 2 -24.64 16.54 -36.75
CA ASN A 2 -23.79 17.16 -35.70
C ASN A 2 -24.09 16.44 -34.39
N ALA A 3 -23.09 15.73 -33.86
CA ALA A 3 -23.15 15.17 -32.52
C ALA A 3 -22.88 16.32 -31.53
N VAL A 4 -23.88 16.63 -30.74
CA VAL A 4 -23.74 17.49 -29.57
C VAL A 4 -23.00 16.70 -28.50
N VAL A 5 -21.78 17.11 -28.19
CA VAL A 5 -21.05 16.58 -27.04
C VAL A 5 -21.56 17.32 -25.80
N ASP A 6 -22.41 16.67 -25.04
CA ASP A 6 -22.84 17.12 -23.72
C ASP A 6 -21.66 16.94 -22.76
N THR A 7 -21.05 18.05 -22.36
CA THR A 7 -20.04 18.08 -21.30
C THR A 7 -20.72 17.84 -19.98
N TYR A 8 -20.63 16.62 -19.47
CA TYR A 8 -21.13 16.26 -18.14
C TYR A 8 -20.23 16.93 -17.09
N ARG A 9 -20.72 18.01 -16.50
CA ARG A 9 -20.19 18.60 -15.28
C ARG A 9 -20.76 17.83 -14.10
N ASP A 10 -19.91 17.09 -13.41
CA ASP A 10 -20.26 16.39 -12.17
C ASP A 10 -20.01 17.31 -10.98
N ASP A 11 -20.95 18.25 -10.76
CA ASP A 11 -21.10 19.04 -9.54
C ASP A 11 -22.38 18.59 -8.81
N ALA A 12 -22.45 17.34 -8.38
CA ALA A 12 -23.50 16.91 -7.47
C ALA A 12 -23.04 15.71 -6.64
N ASP A 13 -22.83 15.95 -5.35
CA ASP A 13 -22.95 14.93 -4.31
C ASP A 13 -24.36 14.33 -4.37
N VAL A 14 -24.53 13.23 -5.07
CA VAL A 14 -25.76 12.46 -5.00
C VAL A 14 -25.64 11.51 -3.81
N SER A 15 -26.02 12.01 -2.66
CA SER A 15 -26.36 11.17 -1.52
C SER A 15 -27.69 10.49 -1.80
N TYR A 16 -27.69 9.20 -2.10
CA TYR A 16 -28.91 8.40 -2.06
C TYR A 16 -29.31 8.16 -0.61
N ALA A 17 -30.23 8.98 -0.11
CA ALA A 17 -30.98 8.66 1.10
C ALA A 17 -32.02 7.61 0.72
N VAL A 18 -31.82 6.37 1.10
CA VAL A 18 -32.86 5.35 1.07
C VAL A 18 -33.75 5.58 2.29
N ASP A 19 -34.93 6.10 2.06
CA ASP A 19 -35.99 6.28 3.07
C ASP A 19 -36.59 4.90 3.37
N PHE A 20 -36.22 4.33 4.54
CA PHE A 20 -36.93 3.19 5.09
C PHE A 20 -38.17 3.70 5.82
N GLY A 21 -39.32 3.52 5.15
CA GLY A 21 -40.63 3.79 5.71
C GLY A 21 -40.81 3.19 7.09
N ARG A 22 -41.18 4.06 8.03
CA ARG A 22 -41.60 3.68 9.38
C ARG A 22 -42.93 2.93 9.31
N ASP A 23 -42.91 1.67 9.64
CA ASP A 23 -44.11 0.95 10.03
C ASP A 23 -44.13 0.79 11.56
N ARG A 24 -45.34 1.02 12.06
CA ARG A 24 -45.72 1.25 13.42
C ARG A 24 -45.54 0.03 14.33
N GLU A 25 -45.16 0.30 15.56
CA GLU A 25 -45.33 -0.64 16.68
C GLU A 25 -46.80 -1.06 16.91
N PRO A 26 -46.98 -2.21 17.53
CA PRO A 26 -47.87 -2.28 18.66
C PRO A 26 -47.26 -2.92 19.92
N SER A 27 -47.70 -2.33 20.98
CA SER A 27 -47.47 -2.44 22.40
C SER A 27 -47.48 -3.82 23.03
N SER A 28 -46.70 -3.89 24.12
CA SER A 28 -46.91 -4.60 25.38
C SER A 28 -46.83 -6.15 25.44
N LYS A 29 -45.89 -6.62 26.25
CA LYS A 29 -46.18 -7.33 27.51
C LYS A 29 -44.91 -7.58 28.34
N ARG A 30 -45.04 -7.22 29.62
CA ARG A 30 -44.08 -7.55 30.71
C ARG A 30 -43.99 -9.04 30.95
N SER A 31 -42.81 -9.59 31.24
CA SER A 31 -42.61 -10.69 32.15
C SER A 31 -41.20 -10.72 32.75
N ARG A 32 -41.14 -10.48 33.97
CA ARG A 32 -40.49 -10.94 35.19
C ARG A 32 -39.15 -11.69 35.00
N HIS A 33 -38.15 -11.13 35.72
CA HIS A 33 -36.91 -11.78 36.13
C HIS A 33 -37.12 -13.11 36.88
N PRO A 34 -36.11 -13.96 36.91
CA PRO A 34 -35.63 -14.45 38.17
C PRO A 34 -34.14 -14.19 38.42
N GLU A 35 -33.88 -13.74 39.64
CA GLU A 35 -32.57 -13.68 40.30
C GLU A 35 -31.85 -15.04 40.24
N TYR A 36 -30.53 -15.00 40.02
CA TYR A 36 -29.69 -16.15 40.34
C TYR A 36 -28.54 -15.73 41.28
N ARG A 37 -28.50 -16.45 42.40
CA ARG A 37 -27.66 -16.25 43.59
C ARG A 37 -26.16 -16.38 43.28
N ARG A 38 -25.39 -15.55 43.94
CA ARG A 38 -23.96 -15.70 44.19
C ARG A 38 -23.69 -16.90 45.08
N THR A 39 -22.74 -17.73 44.70
CA THR A 39 -21.95 -18.55 45.65
C THR A 39 -20.48 -18.30 45.34
N GLY A 40 -19.77 -17.80 46.35
CA GLY A 40 -18.33 -17.55 46.31
C GLY A 40 -17.53 -18.84 46.49
N ASN A 41 -16.32 -18.80 45.96
CA ASN A 41 -15.21 -19.57 46.51
C ASN A 41 -13.90 -18.79 46.34
N ALA A 42 -13.14 -18.79 47.43
CA ALA A 42 -11.93 -18.04 47.67
C ALA A 42 -10.68 -18.65 47.01
N PRO A 43 -9.55 -17.92 46.99
CA PRO A 43 -8.40 -18.25 46.14
C PRO A 43 -7.43 -19.24 46.83
N THR A 44 -6.89 -20.12 46.02
CA THR A 44 -5.83 -21.06 46.44
C THR A 44 -4.45 -20.34 46.33
N ARG A 45 -3.76 -20.27 47.48
CA ARG A 45 -2.35 -19.86 47.60
C ARG A 45 -1.47 -20.89 46.92
N VAL A 46 -0.51 -20.42 46.11
CA VAL A 46 0.65 -21.19 45.67
C VAL A 46 1.90 -20.69 46.37
N ASN A 47 2.59 -21.65 47.00
CA ASN A 47 3.72 -21.49 47.90
C ASN A 47 5.00 -20.95 47.21
N GLY A 48 5.76 -20.21 48.01
CA GLY A 48 7.04 -19.61 47.63
C GLY A 48 8.17 -20.62 47.41
N MET A 49 9.03 -20.32 46.48
CA MET A 49 10.31 -20.96 46.30
C MET A 49 11.37 -20.24 47.09
N HIS A 50 11.99 -20.97 48.03
CA HIS A 50 13.14 -20.54 48.81
C HIS A 50 14.42 -20.55 47.99
N CYS A 51 15.07 -19.40 47.88
CA CYS A 51 16.44 -19.25 47.38
C CYS A 51 17.44 -19.69 48.44
N ARG A 52 18.18 -20.80 48.24
CA ARG A 52 19.28 -21.24 49.09
C ARG A 52 20.57 -20.48 48.72
N ARG A 53 21.14 -19.83 49.73
CA ARG A 53 22.47 -19.23 49.73
C ARG A 53 23.56 -20.26 49.40
N SER A 54 24.39 -19.95 48.40
CA SER A 54 25.60 -20.70 48.09
C SER A 54 26.83 -20.21 48.93
N LYS A 55 27.68 -21.18 49.18
CA LYS A 55 28.80 -21.19 50.11
C LYS A 55 29.95 -20.23 49.70
N ARG A 56 30.56 -19.63 50.75
CA ARG A 56 31.83 -18.92 50.70
C ARG A 56 32.96 -19.90 50.36
N TRP A 57 33.84 -19.52 49.46
CA TRP A 57 35.13 -20.15 49.26
C TRP A 57 36.22 -19.26 49.89
N THR A 58 37.03 -19.84 50.78
CA THR A 58 38.19 -19.23 51.41
C THR A 58 39.42 -19.48 50.55
N TRP A 59 40.18 -18.41 50.33
CA TRP A 59 41.50 -18.50 49.67
C TRP A 59 42.56 -19.00 50.62
N GLY A 60 43.27 -20.05 50.21
CA GLY A 60 44.50 -20.51 50.84
C GLY A 60 45.71 -19.86 50.12
N SER A 61 46.58 -19.30 50.92
CA SER A 61 47.85 -18.72 50.52
C SER A 61 48.89 -19.81 50.23
N GLY A 62 49.43 -19.85 49.01
CA GLY A 62 50.59 -20.66 48.65
C GLY A 62 51.53 -19.88 47.73
N ARG A 63 52.73 -19.59 48.24
CA ARG A 63 53.81 -18.90 47.52
C ARG A 63 54.45 -19.85 46.48
N GLY A 64 54.72 -19.33 45.30
CA GLY A 64 55.56 -20.02 44.29
C GLY A 64 55.72 -19.15 43.04
N ALA A 65 56.79 -18.35 43.02
CA ALA A 65 57.16 -17.52 41.86
C ALA A 65 57.76 -18.37 40.75
N ARG A 66 57.24 -18.29 39.56
CA ARG A 66 58.01 -18.46 38.32
C ARG A 66 57.53 -17.43 37.29
N MET A 67 58.46 -16.52 36.93
CA MET A 67 58.28 -15.63 35.79
C MET A 67 58.18 -16.49 34.50
N LEU A 68 57.09 -16.32 33.77
CA LEU A 68 57.01 -16.72 32.39
C LEU A 68 56.53 -15.55 31.57
N ASN A 69 57.31 -15.25 30.52
CA ASN A 69 57.16 -14.14 29.61
C ASN A 69 55.71 -14.05 29.05
N MET A 70 55.02 -12.98 29.38
CA MET A 70 53.80 -12.61 28.70
C MET A 70 54.14 -11.88 27.40
N ARG A 71 54.24 -12.56 26.31
CA ARG A 71 54.04 -11.99 24.97
C ARG A 71 52.57 -12.15 24.63
N ALA A 72 51.93 -11.01 24.66
CA ALA A 72 50.72 -10.60 23.94
C ALA A 72 49.91 -11.72 23.21
N PHE A 73 48.81 -12.10 23.83
CA PHE A 73 47.60 -12.50 23.07
C PHE A 73 46.50 -11.47 23.43
N ALA A 74 46.45 -10.44 22.63
CA ALA A 74 45.24 -9.60 22.56
C ALA A 74 44.17 -10.40 21.83
N SER A 75 43.49 -11.29 22.55
CA SER A 75 42.24 -11.87 22.07
C SER A 75 41.18 -10.77 22.12
N CYS A 76 40.92 -10.16 20.96
CA CYS A 76 39.70 -9.42 20.73
C CYS A 76 38.52 -10.40 20.88
N VAL A 77 37.96 -10.49 22.07
CA VAL A 77 36.63 -11.01 22.27
C VAL A 77 35.71 -9.93 21.70
N ALA A 78 35.40 -10.03 20.39
CA ALA A 78 34.29 -9.34 19.81
C ALA A 78 33.04 -9.93 20.44
N PHE A 79 32.49 -9.25 21.44
CA PHE A 79 31.11 -9.45 21.85
C PHE A 79 30.26 -9.03 20.66
N ALA A 80 29.90 -9.99 19.82
CA ALA A 80 28.80 -9.86 18.90
C ALA A 80 27.56 -9.72 19.78
N VAL A 81 27.17 -8.47 20.06
CA VAL A 81 25.82 -8.16 20.48
C VAL A 81 24.96 -8.57 19.31
N MET A 82 24.45 -9.80 19.33
CA MET A 82 23.32 -10.19 18.53
C MET A 82 22.15 -9.36 19.07
N SER A 83 22.03 -8.16 18.55
CA SER A 83 20.75 -7.47 18.57
C SER A 83 19.80 -8.43 17.86
N ALA A 84 18.94 -9.11 18.63
CA ALA A 84 17.77 -9.74 18.08
C ALA A 84 16.97 -8.59 17.47
N THR A 85 17.23 -8.28 16.21
CA THR A 85 16.32 -7.50 15.40
C THR A 85 15.05 -8.31 15.40
N THR A 86 14.06 -7.92 16.18
CA THR A 86 12.70 -8.29 15.94
C THR A 86 12.45 -7.86 14.49
N VAL A 87 12.41 -8.84 13.59
CA VAL A 87 11.95 -8.61 12.22
C VAL A 87 10.51 -8.18 12.40
N ALA A 88 10.27 -6.91 12.45
CA ALA A 88 8.94 -6.37 12.28
C ALA A 88 8.58 -6.76 10.84
N PHE A 89 7.71 -7.76 10.71
CA PHE A 89 7.16 -8.11 9.41
C PHE A 89 6.36 -6.90 8.95
N GLY A 90 6.97 -6.11 8.07
CA GLY A 90 6.30 -5.02 7.40
C GLY A 90 5.31 -5.56 6.37
N VAL A 91 4.53 -4.67 5.78
CA VAL A 91 3.66 -4.98 4.65
C VAL A 91 4.50 -5.56 3.50
N THR A 92 4.09 -6.71 3.00
CA THR A 92 4.66 -7.30 1.78
C THR A 92 3.78 -6.91 0.59
N ILE A 93 4.41 -6.43 -0.47
CA ILE A 93 3.75 -6.15 -1.74
C ILE A 93 4.18 -7.21 -2.75
N ASP A 94 3.21 -7.93 -3.29
CA ASP A 94 3.44 -8.85 -4.41
C ASP A 94 3.49 -8.08 -5.71
N TYR A 95 4.62 -8.15 -6.40
CA TYR A 95 4.84 -7.43 -7.65
C TYR A 95 4.80 -8.34 -8.88
N ALA A 96 4.25 -7.81 -9.98
CA ALA A 96 4.41 -8.30 -11.34
C ALA A 96 5.48 -7.47 -12.04
N THR A 97 6.40 -8.12 -12.76
CA THR A 97 7.42 -7.41 -13.55
C THR A 97 6.86 -7.04 -14.90
N VAL A 98 6.90 -5.75 -15.23
CA VAL A 98 6.50 -5.20 -16.53
C VAL A 98 7.74 -5.00 -17.37
N GLY A 99 7.96 -5.93 -18.29
CA GLY A 99 9.10 -5.99 -19.19
C GLY A 99 8.98 -5.10 -20.43
N ASN A 100 9.71 -5.48 -21.50
CA ASN A 100 9.67 -4.81 -22.81
C ASN A 100 9.93 -3.30 -22.72
N PRO A 101 11.09 -2.87 -22.19
CA PRO A 101 11.42 -1.45 -22.07
C PRO A 101 11.52 -0.79 -23.45
N GLY A 102 11.19 0.51 -23.53
CA GLY A 102 11.26 1.27 -24.76
C GLY A 102 10.14 0.94 -25.76
N ASN A 103 9.03 0.34 -25.34
CA ASN A 103 7.88 0.10 -26.20
C ASN A 103 7.27 1.43 -26.68
N SER A 104 6.73 1.43 -27.88
CA SER A 104 5.97 2.58 -28.41
C SER A 104 4.66 2.77 -27.67
N ALA A 105 4.19 4.00 -27.63
CA ALA A 105 2.85 4.30 -27.12
C ALA A 105 1.77 3.64 -27.99
N ASN A 106 0.60 3.38 -27.39
CA ASN A 106 -0.61 3.04 -28.13
C ASN A 106 -1.09 4.23 -28.98
N THR A 107 -2.06 4.01 -29.84
CA THR A 107 -2.65 5.03 -30.73
C THR A 107 -3.23 6.24 -29.98
N ASN A 108 -3.60 6.06 -28.70
CA ASN A 108 -4.03 7.14 -27.81
C ASN A 108 -2.87 7.95 -27.18
N GLY A 109 -1.61 7.62 -27.50
CA GLY A 109 -0.42 8.29 -26.98
C GLY A 109 0.03 7.81 -25.59
N TRP A 110 -0.55 6.74 -25.05
CA TRP A 110 -0.26 6.24 -23.70
C TRP A 110 0.50 4.91 -23.69
N GLY A 111 1.19 4.63 -22.59
CA GLY A 111 1.80 3.36 -22.31
C GLY A 111 3.26 3.21 -22.78
N ALA A 112 3.90 4.25 -23.31
CA ALA A 112 5.33 4.22 -23.60
C ALA A 112 6.13 4.34 -22.30
N VAL A 113 6.93 3.31 -21.97
CA VAL A 113 7.79 3.30 -20.77
C VAL A 113 9.18 2.83 -21.15
N SER A 114 10.20 3.64 -20.83
CA SER A 114 11.59 3.42 -21.21
C SER A 114 12.26 2.25 -20.46
N ASP A 115 11.77 1.94 -19.26
CA ASP A 115 12.44 1.05 -18.34
C ASP A 115 11.58 -0.17 -17.99
N VAL A 116 12.25 -1.23 -17.51
CA VAL A 116 11.57 -2.32 -16.82
C VAL A 116 11.18 -1.84 -15.43
N PHE A 117 9.96 -2.06 -15.03
CA PHE A 117 9.46 -1.71 -13.71
C PHE A 117 8.62 -2.85 -13.13
N LYS A 118 8.18 -2.68 -11.90
CA LYS A 118 7.25 -3.60 -11.25
C LYS A 118 5.98 -2.85 -10.87
N ILE A 119 4.85 -3.53 -10.97
CA ILE A 119 3.56 -3.02 -10.47
C ILE A 119 3.01 -4.02 -9.47
N SER A 120 2.37 -3.56 -8.40
CA SER A 120 1.74 -4.51 -7.48
C SER A 120 0.71 -5.35 -8.24
N LYS A 121 0.70 -6.66 -7.98
CA LYS A 121 -0.25 -7.58 -8.62
C LYS A 121 -1.69 -7.21 -8.33
N TYR A 122 -1.92 -6.66 -7.15
CA TYR A 122 -3.23 -6.34 -6.60
C TYR A 122 -3.33 -4.87 -6.22
N GLU A 123 -4.54 -4.39 -6.05
CA GLU A 123 -4.79 -3.14 -5.32
C GLU A 123 -4.27 -3.25 -3.88
N THR A 124 -3.95 -2.13 -3.26
CA THR A 124 -3.59 -2.11 -1.83
C THR A 124 -4.78 -2.54 -0.99
N THR A 125 -4.57 -3.53 -0.11
CA THR A 125 -5.63 -4.13 0.70
C THR A 125 -5.90 -3.37 1.99
N ASN A 126 -7.07 -3.60 2.59
CA ASN A 126 -7.39 -3.07 3.92
C ASN A 126 -6.38 -3.52 4.99
N THR A 127 -5.87 -4.76 4.91
CA THR A 127 -4.85 -5.24 5.85
C THR A 127 -3.56 -4.44 5.73
N GLN A 128 -3.08 -4.23 4.51
CA GLN A 128 -1.85 -3.46 4.26
C GLN A 128 -1.99 -2.01 4.70
N TYR A 129 -3.15 -1.41 4.44
CA TYR A 129 -3.40 -0.02 4.81
C TYR A 129 -3.62 0.18 6.31
N ALA A 130 -4.26 -0.77 7.00
CA ALA A 130 -4.40 -0.74 8.46
C ALA A 130 -3.04 -0.86 9.18
N GLU A 131 -2.12 -1.68 8.65
CA GLU A 131 -0.73 -1.74 9.15
C GLU A 131 -0.01 -0.41 8.97
N PHE A 132 -0.11 0.21 7.78
CA PHE A 132 0.41 1.56 7.52
C PHE A 132 -0.11 2.56 8.56
N LEU A 133 -1.44 2.64 8.74
CA LEU A 133 -2.05 3.55 9.70
C LEU A 133 -1.51 3.37 11.12
N ASN A 134 -1.38 2.12 11.58
CA ASN A 134 -0.85 1.81 12.91
C ASN A 134 0.63 2.19 13.07
N LYS A 135 1.41 2.22 11.99
CA LYS A 135 2.82 2.66 12.01
C LYS A 135 2.95 4.17 12.02
N VAL A 136 2.21 4.88 11.16
CA VAL A 136 2.38 6.33 10.98
C VAL A 136 1.51 7.15 11.93
N ASP A 137 0.41 6.58 12.41
CA ASP A 137 -0.51 7.20 13.37
C ASP A 137 -0.80 6.29 14.57
N ALA A 138 0.24 5.88 15.26
CA ALA A 138 0.15 4.98 16.40
C ALA A 138 -0.78 5.49 17.51
N SER A 139 -0.92 6.79 17.68
CA SER A 139 -1.77 7.43 18.70
C SER A 139 -3.23 7.63 18.26
N GLY A 140 -3.53 7.51 16.97
CA GLY A 140 -4.88 7.72 16.42
C GLY A 140 -5.28 9.19 16.33
N THR A 141 -4.32 10.10 16.13
CA THR A 141 -4.57 11.54 15.93
C THR A 141 -4.93 11.90 14.50
N ASN A 142 -4.80 10.94 13.59
CA ASN A 142 -5.07 11.06 12.15
C ASN A 142 -4.34 12.24 11.49
N PRO A 143 -3.01 12.32 11.60
CA PRO A 143 -2.26 13.40 11.00
C PRO A 143 -2.46 13.37 9.47
N ASN A 144 -2.63 14.55 8.89
CA ASN A 144 -2.77 14.71 7.44
C ASN A 144 -3.91 13.89 6.81
N SER A 145 -4.94 13.54 7.60
CA SER A 145 -6.16 12.87 7.10
C SER A 145 -5.90 11.55 6.37
N VAL A 146 -4.94 10.75 6.84
CA VAL A 146 -4.62 9.42 6.25
C VAL A 146 -5.74 8.40 6.47
N TYR A 147 -6.56 8.58 7.51
CA TYR A 147 -7.74 7.77 7.77
C TYR A 147 -9.01 8.59 7.50
N ASN A 148 -9.90 8.06 6.68
CA ASN A 148 -11.24 8.59 6.47
C ASN A 148 -12.24 7.82 7.34
N ALA A 149 -13.10 8.54 8.07
CA ALA A 149 -14.09 7.91 8.95
C ALA A 149 -15.04 6.94 8.23
N GLN A 150 -15.30 7.14 6.94
CA GLN A 150 -16.09 6.23 6.12
C GLN A 150 -15.43 4.85 5.95
N MET A 151 -14.12 4.73 6.11
CA MET A 151 -13.46 3.41 6.16
C MET A 151 -14.04 2.52 7.27
N GLY A 152 -14.50 3.12 8.37
CA GLY A 152 -15.13 2.42 9.49
C GLY A 152 -16.66 2.39 9.42
N SER A 153 -17.30 3.48 9.05
CA SER A 153 -18.76 3.66 9.14
C SER A 153 -19.52 3.13 7.92
N ASP A 154 -18.94 3.21 6.73
CA ASP A 154 -19.56 2.74 5.50
C ASP A 154 -19.46 1.21 5.34
N ASN A 155 -20.45 0.59 4.69
CA ASN A 155 -20.43 -0.85 4.43
C ASN A 155 -19.30 -1.28 3.49
N LEU A 156 -18.85 -0.41 2.60
CA LEU A 156 -17.75 -0.68 1.67
C LEU A 156 -16.37 -0.44 2.29
N GLY A 157 -16.30 0.33 3.38
CA GLY A 157 -15.05 0.57 4.09
C GLY A 157 -14.67 -0.61 4.98
N GLY A 158 -13.38 -0.95 5.03
CA GLY A 158 -12.88 -2.17 5.67
C GLY A 158 -12.01 -1.95 6.90
N ILE A 159 -11.86 -0.71 7.42
CA ILE A 159 -10.95 -0.41 8.53
C ILE A 159 -11.66 0.35 9.63
N THR A 160 -11.68 -0.22 10.83
CA THR A 160 -12.26 0.40 12.03
C THR A 160 -11.19 1.13 12.83
N PHE A 161 -11.49 2.35 13.28
CA PHE A 161 -10.71 3.07 14.27
C PHE A 161 -11.29 2.86 15.67
N THR A 162 -10.44 2.53 16.64
CA THR A 162 -10.81 2.32 18.04
C THR A 162 -9.97 3.21 18.95
N SER A 163 -10.53 4.31 19.44
CA SER A 163 -9.81 5.31 20.24
C SER A 163 -9.21 4.75 21.52
N GLY A 164 -9.89 3.82 22.18
CA GLY A 164 -9.45 3.15 23.41
C GLY A 164 -8.41 2.04 23.21
N ALA A 165 -8.11 1.64 21.98
CA ALA A 165 -7.10 0.61 21.71
C ALA A 165 -5.68 1.11 22.06
N PRO A 166 -4.72 0.22 22.37
CA PRO A 166 -3.33 0.61 22.58
C PRO A 166 -2.73 1.37 21.40
N ASN A 167 -1.72 2.20 21.66
CA ASN A 167 -0.97 2.88 20.60
C ASN A 167 -0.32 1.84 19.67
N GLY A 168 -0.39 2.10 18.36
CA GLY A 168 0.06 1.16 17.32
C GLY A 168 -0.94 0.03 17.03
N SER A 169 -2.13 0.05 17.62
CA SER A 169 -3.22 -0.89 17.38
C SER A 169 -4.59 -0.19 17.30
N LYS A 170 -4.58 1.08 16.91
CA LYS A 170 -5.80 1.92 16.81
C LYS A 170 -6.67 1.52 15.63
N TYR A 171 -6.08 0.98 14.58
CA TYR A 171 -6.75 0.64 13.33
C TYR A 171 -6.78 -0.88 13.14
N SER A 172 -7.94 -1.42 12.88
CA SER A 172 -8.14 -2.85 12.65
C SER A 172 -9.03 -3.09 11.44
N VAL A 173 -8.80 -4.19 10.74
CA VAL A 173 -9.72 -4.64 9.70
C VAL A 173 -11.08 -4.94 10.31
N LYS A 174 -12.15 -4.48 9.68
CA LYS A 174 -13.53 -4.76 10.11
C LYS A 174 -13.80 -6.25 10.15
N ALA A 175 -14.55 -6.68 11.15
CA ALA A 175 -15.05 -8.05 11.22
C ALA A 175 -16.12 -8.31 10.16
N GLY A 176 -16.14 -9.53 9.61
CA GLY A 176 -17.10 -9.93 8.58
C GLY A 176 -16.68 -9.52 7.17
N ALA A 177 -17.66 -9.36 6.31
CA ALA A 177 -17.52 -8.93 4.91
C ALA A 177 -18.68 -7.99 4.55
N PRO A 178 -18.54 -7.16 3.49
CA PRO A 178 -19.64 -6.30 3.04
C PRO A 178 -20.86 -7.16 2.67
N THR A 179 -22.03 -6.64 3.01
CA THR A 179 -23.28 -7.26 2.57
C THR A 179 -23.29 -7.30 1.04
N GLY A 180 -23.42 -8.51 0.51
CA GLY A 180 -23.52 -8.68 -0.92
C GLY A 180 -22.19 -8.88 -1.65
N ALA A 181 -21.05 -9.11 -0.98
CA ALA A 181 -19.78 -9.50 -1.62
C ALA A 181 -19.69 -11.03 -1.76
N PRO A 182 -20.10 -11.64 -2.89
CA PRO A 182 -20.06 -13.08 -3.05
C PRO A 182 -18.63 -13.61 -2.95
N GLY A 183 -18.47 -14.68 -2.21
CA GLY A 183 -17.18 -15.33 -2.02
C GLY A 183 -16.21 -14.59 -1.10
N SER A 184 -16.52 -13.38 -0.65
CA SER A 184 -15.71 -12.66 0.34
C SER A 184 -16.26 -12.89 1.74
N THR A 185 -15.42 -13.41 2.63
CA THR A 185 -15.76 -13.67 4.03
C THR A 185 -15.12 -12.66 4.98
N SER A 186 -14.32 -11.73 4.45
CA SER A 186 -13.56 -10.78 5.23
C SER A 186 -13.23 -9.53 4.41
N TYR A 187 -13.19 -8.38 5.07
CA TYR A 187 -12.66 -7.13 4.50
C TYR A 187 -11.14 -7.15 4.29
N ALA A 188 -10.41 -8.09 4.88
CA ALA A 188 -8.95 -8.07 4.96
C ALA A 188 -8.27 -7.96 3.58
N GLN A 189 -8.72 -8.76 2.63
CA GLN A 189 -8.16 -8.83 1.28
C GLN A 189 -8.94 -7.99 0.25
N MET A 190 -9.88 -7.17 0.67
CA MET A 190 -10.52 -6.21 -0.22
C MET A 190 -9.64 -5.00 -0.45
N PRO A 191 -9.76 -4.31 -1.61
CA PRO A 191 -9.06 -3.07 -1.83
C PRO A 191 -9.42 -2.05 -0.74
N VAL A 192 -8.44 -1.30 -0.27
CA VAL A 192 -8.72 -0.15 0.59
C VAL A 192 -9.42 0.93 -0.24
N LEU A 193 -10.56 1.39 0.26
CA LEU A 193 -11.38 2.43 -0.36
C LEU A 193 -11.43 3.66 0.56
N PHE A 194 -12.09 4.73 0.10
CA PHE A 194 -12.15 6.02 0.80
C PHE A 194 -10.78 6.64 1.04
N THR A 195 -9.81 6.33 0.15
CA THR A 195 -8.50 6.97 0.12
C THR A 195 -8.52 8.21 -0.74
N THR A 196 -7.76 9.24 -0.36
CA THR A 196 -7.43 10.38 -1.22
C THR A 196 -6.14 10.09 -1.97
N TRP A 197 -5.84 10.88 -3.03
CA TRP A 197 -4.53 10.79 -3.68
C TRP A 197 -3.39 11.04 -2.68
N PHE A 198 -3.55 12.02 -1.80
CA PHE A 198 -2.54 12.36 -0.79
C PHE A 198 -2.32 11.24 0.24
N SER A 199 -3.38 10.52 0.61
CA SER A 199 -3.22 9.37 1.50
C SER A 199 -2.56 8.17 0.81
N ALA A 200 -2.84 7.95 -0.48
CA ALA A 200 -2.17 6.95 -1.29
C ALA A 200 -0.67 7.29 -1.51
N ALA A 201 -0.35 8.56 -1.79
CA ALA A 201 1.03 9.04 -1.91
C ALA A 201 1.82 8.90 -0.60
N ARG A 202 1.16 9.10 0.56
CA ARG A 202 1.74 8.85 1.89
C ARG A 202 2.06 7.38 2.13
N PHE A 203 1.22 6.49 1.66
CA PHE A 203 1.51 5.06 1.69
C PHE A 203 2.75 4.72 0.86
N ALA A 204 2.87 5.27 -0.35
CA ALA A 204 4.07 5.10 -1.19
C ALA A 204 5.33 5.69 -0.52
N ASN A 205 5.25 6.89 0.07
CA ASN A 205 6.34 7.47 0.86
C ASN A 205 6.77 6.55 2.01
N TRP A 206 5.81 5.98 2.72
CA TRP A 206 6.08 5.06 3.82
C TRP A 206 6.80 3.79 3.37
N LEU A 207 6.41 3.20 2.22
CA LEU A 207 7.12 2.08 1.59
C LEU A 207 8.55 2.50 1.23
N GLN A 208 8.72 3.61 0.50
CA GLN A 208 10.01 4.17 0.09
C GLN A 208 10.97 4.36 1.26
N ASN A 209 10.46 4.72 2.43
CA ASN A 209 11.23 4.94 3.65
C ASN A 209 11.39 3.67 4.52
N GLY A 210 11.15 2.48 3.95
CA GLY A 210 11.34 1.20 4.65
C GLY A 210 10.32 0.98 5.79
N GLN A 211 9.11 1.49 5.65
CA GLN A 211 7.97 1.24 6.54
C GLN A 211 8.20 1.66 8.00
N GLN A 212 8.84 2.82 8.19
CA GLN A 212 9.21 3.35 9.50
C GLN A 212 7.98 3.64 10.38
N THR A 213 8.15 3.48 11.69
CA THR A 213 7.15 3.85 12.70
C THR A 213 7.27 5.33 13.02
N SER A 214 6.81 6.20 12.11
CA SER A 214 6.87 7.65 12.27
C SER A 214 5.94 8.35 11.28
N ALA A 215 5.18 9.35 11.74
CA ALA A 215 4.41 10.22 10.86
C ALA A 215 5.30 10.97 9.84
N ALA A 216 6.55 11.30 10.20
CA ALA A 216 7.47 11.97 9.28
C ALA A 216 7.83 11.11 8.07
N SER A 217 7.79 9.77 8.20
CA SER A 217 8.12 8.86 7.10
C SER A 217 7.10 8.88 5.95
N MET A 218 5.96 9.52 6.12
CA MET A 218 4.94 9.62 5.08
C MET A 218 4.92 10.97 4.36
N GLU A 219 5.71 11.98 4.79
CA GLU A 219 5.67 13.34 4.22
C GLU A 219 6.70 13.58 3.12
N THR A 220 7.79 12.80 3.13
CA THR A 220 8.87 12.86 2.14
C THR A 220 9.27 11.45 1.74
N GLY A 221 9.86 11.28 0.57
CA GLY A 221 10.27 9.99 0.03
C GLY A 221 10.00 9.96 -1.46
N ALA A 222 9.03 9.21 -1.91
CA ALA A 222 8.58 9.23 -3.31
C ALA A 222 8.01 10.60 -3.73
N TYR A 223 7.38 11.29 -2.79
CA TYR A 223 6.74 12.60 -2.98
C TYR A 223 7.07 13.53 -1.81
N THR A 224 7.24 14.84 -2.07
CA THR A 224 7.39 15.86 -1.02
C THR A 224 6.04 16.52 -0.77
N LEU A 225 5.32 16.06 0.27
CA LEU A 225 3.92 16.44 0.52
C LEU A 225 3.76 17.66 1.43
N ASN A 226 4.70 17.91 2.35
CA ASN A 226 4.70 19.08 3.24
C ASN A 226 3.37 19.29 3.98
N ASN A 227 2.77 18.24 4.50
CA ASN A 227 1.45 18.22 5.14
C ASN A 227 0.26 18.60 4.22
N GLN A 228 0.47 18.68 2.91
CA GLN A 228 -0.60 18.96 1.96
C GLN A 228 -1.62 17.81 1.97
N THR A 229 -2.91 18.16 2.00
CA THR A 229 -4.04 17.22 1.97
C THR A 229 -5.04 17.51 0.86
N SER A 230 -4.82 18.59 0.10
CA SER A 230 -5.72 19.07 -0.96
C SER A 230 -4.97 19.88 -2.02
N GLY A 231 -5.63 20.20 -3.11
CA GLY A 231 -5.06 20.97 -4.23
C GLY A 231 -4.43 20.08 -5.29
N ALA A 232 -3.51 20.64 -6.07
CA ALA A 232 -2.82 19.92 -7.13
C ALA A 232 -1.94 18.80 -6.55
N ILE A 233 -1.90 17.66 -7.24
CA ILE A 233 -0.96 16.58 -6.89
C ILE A 233 0.48 17.00 -7.18
N VAL A 234 1.42 16.36 -6.51
CA VAL A 234 2.84 16.67 -6.64
C VAL A 234 3.56 15.62 -7.51
N ALA A 235 4.61 16.04 -8.19
CA ALA A 235 5.44 15.16 -8.99
C ALA A 235 6.28 14.22 -8.09
N ARG A 236 6.73 13.09 -8.65
CA ARG A 236 7.72 12.22 -8.01
C ARG A 236 9.01 12.97 -7.73
N ASN A 237 9.62 12.67 -6.61
CA ASN A 237 10.98 13.11 -6.31
C ASN A 237 12.00 12.33 -7.17
N PRO A 238 13.10 12.94 -7.54
CA PRO A 238 14.20 12.23 -8.18
C PRO A 238 14.70 11.07 -7.32
N GLY A 239 14.87 9.90 -7.93
CA GLY A 239 15.31 8.69 -7.20
C GLY A 239 14.21 7.93 -6.44
N ALA A 240 12.96 8.33 -6.58
CA ALA A 240 11.85 7.56 -6.02
C ALA A 240 11.75 6.18 -6.68
N THR A 241 11.62 5.14 -5.85
CA THR A 241 11.49 3.73 -6.29
C THR A 241 10.14 3.13 -5.98
N ASP A 242 9.54 3.47 -4.85
CA ASP A 242 8.22 3.00 -4.45
C ASP A 242 7.20 4.12 -4.61
N VAL A 243 6.35 4.02 -5.62
CA VAL A 243 5.53 5.13 -6.12
C VAL A 243 4.09 4.69 -6.42
N LEU A 244 3.18 5.63 -6.62
CA LEU A 244 1.98 5.36 -7.40
C LEU A 244 2.38 5.20 -8.88
N PRO A 245 1.77 4.29 -9.65
CA PRO A 245 2.10 4.18 -11.07
C PRO A 245 1.76 5.48 -11.80
N SER A 246 2.57 5.87 -12.78
CA SER A 246 2.16 6.87 -13.73
C SER A 246 1.07 6.32 -14.65
N ARG A 247 0.40 7.21 -15.39
CA ARG A 247 -0.55 6.80 -16.45
C ARG A 247 0.06 5.78 -17.40
N ASP A 248 1.27 6.03 -17.86
CA ASP A 248 1.89 5.20 -18.88
C ASP A 248 2.37 3.86 -18.32
N GLU A 249 2.84 3.83 -17.07
CA GLU A 249 3.17 2.58 -16.36
C GLU A 249 1.91 1.74 -16.12
N TRP A 250 0.85 2.35 -15.60
CA TRP A 250 -0.41 1.64 -15.37
C TRP A 250 -0.99 1.09 -16.66
N TYR A 251 -1.04 1.94 -17.72
CA TYR A 251 -1.58 1.58 -19.02
C TYR A 251 -0.78 0.46 -19.69
N LYS A 252 0.55 0.52 -19.65
CA LYS A 252 1.41 -0.55 -20.14
C LYS A 252 1.18 -1.85 -19.38
N ALA A 253 1.16 -1.80 -18.05
CA ALA A 253 0.96 -2.98 -17.21
C ALA A 253 -0.38 -3.67 -17.47
N GLY A 254 -1.43 -2.90 -17.75
CA GLY A 254 -2.77 -3.43 -18.03
C GLY A 254 -2.92 -3.93 -19.47
N PHE A 255 -2.56 -3.14 -20.46
CA PHE A 255 -2.97 -3.34 -21.84
C PHE A 255 -1.90 -3.91 -22.77
N TYR A 256 -0.60 -3.72 -22.47
CA TYR A 256 0.47 -4.17 -23.37
C TYR A 256 0.82 -5.64 -23.12
N ASN A 257 0.85 -6.45 -24.19
CA ASN A 257 1.10 -7.90 -24.11
C ASN A 257 2.53 -8.30 -24.48
N GLY A 258 3.42 -7.33 -24.60
CA GLY A 258 4.82 -7.55 -25.03
C GLY A 258 5.06 -7.27 -26.52
N SER A 259 4.01 -7.15 -27.31
CA SER A 259 4.09 -6.83 -28.76
C SER A 259 3.09 -5.78 -29.21
N SER A 260 1.90 -5.74 -28.63
CA SER A 260 0.82 -4.81 -28.97
C SER A 260 -0.05 -4.51 -27.75
N TYR A 261 -0.94 -3.55 -27.88
CA TYR A 261 -1.94 -3.24 -26.86
C TYR A 261 -3.23 -4.00 -27.13
N THR A 262 -3.74 -4.68 -26.12
CA THR A 262 -5.03 -5.35 -26.13
C THR A 262 -6.18 -4.36 -25.96
N ALA A 263 -7.39 -4.74 -26.34
CA ALA A 263 -8.56 -3.88 -26.18
C ALA A 263 -8.99 -3.76 -24.70
N TYR A 264 -8.66 -4.76 -23.87
CA TYR A 264 -9.01 -4.79 -22.45
C TYR A 264 -7.81 -5.20 -21.61
N PRO A 265 -7.68 -4.68 -20.37
CA PRO A 265 -6.52 -4.96 -19.51
C PRO A 265 -6.62 -6.34 -18.82
N THR A 266 -7.44 -7.23 -19.36
CA THR A 266 -7.57 -8.65 -19.02
C THR A 266 -6.81 -9.55 -19.99
N ASN A 267 -5.83 -9.00 -20.72
CA ASN A 267 -5.11 -9.67 -21.82
C ASN A 267 -6.06 -10.22 -22.89
N SER A 268 -7.15 -9.52 -23.19
CA SER A 268 -8.20 -9.95 -24.10
C SER A 268 -8.53 -8.89 -25.13
N GLY A 269 -8.92 -9.34 -26.32
CA GLY A 269 -9.52 -8.51 -27.39
C GLY A 269 -11.02 -8.31 -27.23
N THR A 270 -11.67 -9.04 -26.31
CA THR A 270 -13.11 -8.97 -26.04
C THR A 270 -13.38 -8.45 -24.63
N ALA A 271 -14.53 -7.79 -24.46
CA ALA A 271 -14.94 -7.29 -23.15
C ALA A 271 -15.01 -8.42 -22.12
N PRO A 272 -14.52 -8.20 -20.89
CA PRO A 272 -14.67 -9.17 -19.83
C PRO A 272 -16.15 -9.33 -19.45
N THR A 273 -16.53 -10.55 -19.07
CA THR A 273 -17.86 -10.80 -18.53
C THR A 273 -17.94 -10.29 -17.10
N ASN A 274 -18.99 -9.51 -16.81
CA ASN A 274 -19.26 -9.13 -15.42
C ASN A 274 -19.84 -10.32 -14.67
N THR A 275 -19.12 -10.79 -13.64
CA THR A 275 -19.62 -11.83 -12.74
C THR A 275 -18.92 -11.70 -11.39
N VAL A 276 -19.62 -11.97 -10.31
CA VAL A 276 -19.08 -12.07 -8.96
C VAL A 276 -19.19 -13.49 -8.39
N THR A 277 -19.85 -14.40 -9.11
CA THR A 277 -20.07 -15.79 -8.69
C THR A 277 -19.14 -16.78 -9.39
N ASN A 278 -18.77 -16.53 -10.64
CA ASN A 278 -17.93 -17.43 -11.45
C ASN A 278 -16.51 -16.92 -11.56
N VAL A 279 -15.84 -16.77 -10.45
CA VAL A 279 -14.47 -16.21 -10.35
C VAL A 279 -13.38 -17.05 -11.01
N THR A 280 -13.65 -18.29 -11.36
CA THR A 280 -12.72 -19.21 -12.03
C THR A 280 -12.78 -19.15 -13.56
N LEU A 281 -13.72 -18.39 -14.13
CA LEU A 281 -13.77 -18.19 -15.60
C LEU A 281 -12.62 -17.27 -16.03
N ALA A 282 -12.18 -17.46 -17.27
CA ALA A 282 -11.25 -16.52 -17.90
C ALA A 282 -12.00 -15.27 -18.41
N ASN A 283 -11.31 -14.16 -18.51
CA ASN A 283 -11.83 -12.88 -19.01
C ASN A 283 -13.11 -12.43 -18.29
N VAL A 284 -13.05 -12.36 -16.98
CA VAL A 284 -14.13 -11.90 -16.10
C VAL A 284 -13.66 -10.72 -15.25
N ALA A 285 -14.56 -9.84 -14.80
CA ALA A 285 -14.22 -8.70 -13.96
C ALA A 285 -15.42 -8.26 -13.11
N ASN A 286 -15.12 -7.53 -12.02
CA ASN A 286 -16.12 -6.93 -11.13
C ASN A 286 -16.40 -5.48 -11.54
N TYR A 287 -17.43 -5.27 -12.36
CA TYR A 287 -17.89 -3.95 -12.83
C TYR A 287 -19.39 -3.95 -13.07
N GLY A 288 -20.00 -2.83 -13.39
CA GLY A 288 -21.39 -2.75 -13.82
C GLY A 288 -22.43 -2.89 -12.72
N ALA A 289 -22.62 -1.87 -11.93
CA ALA A 289 -23.52 -1.76 -10.77
C ALA A 289 -24.94 -2.33 -10.92
N THR A 290 -25.32 -2.77 -12.10
CA THR A 290 -26.68 -3.30 -12.39
C THR A 290 -26.77 -4.83 -12.35
N ALA A 291 -25.66 -5.54 -12.18
CA ALA A 291 -25.68 -7.00 -12.08
C ALA A 291 -26.04 -7.42 -10.66
N THR A 292 -27.28 -7.82 -10.45
CA THR A 292 -27.69 -8.51 -9.22
C THR A 292 -26.90 -9.83 -9.09
N PRO A 293 -26.39 -10.18 -7.89
CA PRO A 293 -26.88 -9.68 -6.59
C PRO A 293 -25.99 -8.70 -5.86
N THR A 294 -24.89 -8.16 -6.41
CA THR A 294 -24.04 -7.37 -5.54
C THR A 294 -23.20 -6.28 -6.17
N VAL A 295 -23.42 -5.11 -5.68
CA VAL A 295 -22.74 -3.84 -5.91
C VAL A 295 -21.69 -3.60 -4.80
N SER A 296 -20.58 -4.32 -4.81
CA SER A 296 -19.48 -4.12 -3.84
C SER A 296 -18.15 -4.61 -4.42
N PRO A 297 -17.01 -4.10 -3.91
CA PRO A 297 -15.72 -4.69 -4.22
C PRO A 297 -15.65 -6.13 -3.67
N ILE A 298 -14.77 -6.93 -4.24
CA ILE A 298 -14.45 -8.28 -3.79
C ILE A 298 -12.98 -8.35 -3.39
N ASN A 299 -12.55 -9.48 -2.80
CA ASN A 299 -11.14 -9.70 -2.49
C ASN A 299 -10.28 -9.54 -3.75
N VAL A 300 -9.17 -8.85 -3.60
CA VAL A 300 -8.21 -8.67 -4.69
C VAL A 300 -7.73 -10.02 -5.21
N GLY A 301 -7.54 -10.15 -6.53
CA GLY A 301 -7.10 -11.39 -7.17
C GLY A 301 -8.12 -12.53 -7.15
N SER A 302 -9.40 -12.27 -6.85
CA SER A 302 -10.43 -13.32 -6.85
C SER A 302 -10.60 -13.98 -8.22
N TYR A 303 -10.35 -13.26 -9.31
CA TYR A 303 -10.46 -13.78 -10.68
C TYR A 303 -9.17 -14.48 -11.11
N VAL A 304 -8.91 -15.65 -10.55
CA VAL A 304 -7.64 -16.39 -10.65
C VAL A 304 -7.15 -16.67 -12.07
N ASN A 305 -8.06 -16.67 -13.06
CA ASN A 305 -7.78 -16.90 -14.48
C ASN A 305 -7.91 -15.62 -15.34
N THR A 306 -7.97 -14.45 -14.70
CA THR A 306 -8.04 -13.16 -15.40
C THR A 306 -6.97 -12.22 -14.87
N THR A 307 -5.94 -12.01 -15.68
CA THR A 307 -4.85 -11.07 -15.38
C THR A 307 -4.51 -10.27 -16.62
N SER A 308 -3.81 -9.16 -16.45
CA SER A 308 -3.08 -8.55 -17.56
C SER A 308 -2.00 -9.50 -18.09
N ALA A 309 -1.42 -9.19 -19.23
CA ALA A 309 -0.36 -10.01 -19.83
C ALA A 309 0.89 -10.13 -18.91
N TYR A 310 1.09 -9.18 -18.03
CA TYR A 310 2.18 -9.18 -17.04
C TYR A 310 1.79 -9.81 -15.69
N GLY A 311 0.55 -10.30 -15.55
CA GLY A 311 0.10 -10.99 -14.35
C GLY A 311 -0.42 -10.05 -13.24
N ALA A 312 -0.80 -8.81 -13.57
CA ALA A 312 -1.53 -7.95 -12.65
C ALA A 312 -3.03 -8.27 -12.70
N PHE A 313 -3.64 -8.38 -11.52
CA PHE A 313 -5.06 -8.67 -11.33
C PHE A 313 -5.86 -7.38 -11.21
N ASP A 314 -7.17 -7.50 -11.42
CA ASP A 314 -8.17 -6.46 -11.17
C ASP A 314 -7.90 -5.14 -11.91
N MET A 315 -7.17 -5.22 -13.04
CA MET A 315 -6.90 -4.07 -13.91
C MET A 315 -8.16 -3.55 -14.64
N TYR A 316 -9.31 -4.19 -14.42
CA TYR A 316 -10.61 -3.80 -14.95
C TYR A 316 -11.70 -4.00 -13.90
N GLY A 317 -12.21 -2.92 -13.31
CA GLY A 317 -13.22 -2.96 -12.26
C GLY A 317 -12.63 -3.09 -10.86
N ASN A 318 -13.37 -3.60 -9.92
CA ASN A 318 -13.13 -3.71 -8.50
C ASN A 318 -12.96 -2.33 -7.82
N ALA A 319 -11.80 -1.70 -7.85
CA ALA A 319 -11.62 -0.32 -7.43
C ALA A 319 -10.97 0.53 -8.53
N SER A 320 -11.42 1.77 -8.70
CA SER A 320 -10.68 2.77 -9.49
C SER A 320 -9.38 3.12 -8.80
N GLU A 321 -8.31 3.33 -9.56
CA GLU A 321 -6.97 3.44 -9.02
C GLU A 321 -6.32 4.77 -9.37
N TYR A 322 -5.83 5.46 -8.36
CA TYR A 322 -5.04 6.68 -8.54
C TYR A 322 -3.72 6.39 -9.25
N THR A 323 -3.37 7.29 -10.18
CA THR A 323 -2.02 7.41 -10.73
C THR A 323 -1.38 8.72 -10.25
N ASP A 324 -0.08 8.87 -10.45
CA ASP A 324 0.61 10.14 -10.17
C ASP A 324 0.71 11.06 -11.39
N THR A 325 -0.06 10.79 -12.42
CA THR A 325 -0.16 11.68 -13.59
C THR A 325 -1.23 12.72 -13.36
N ALA A 326 -0.80 13.98 -13.35
CA ALA A 326 -1.70 15.12 -13.26
C ALA A 326 -2.35 15.41 -14.62
N GLY A 327 -3.60 15.82 -14.58
CA GLY A 327 -4.27 16.40 -15.75
C GLY A 327 -3.74 17.77 -16.13
N THR A 328 -4.11 18.20 -17.32
CA THR A 328 -3.85 19.54 -17.88
C THR A 328 -5.15 20.29 -18.12
N ASP A 329 -5.07 21.53 -18.51
CA ASP A 329 -6.21 22.37 -18.88
C ASP A 329 -7.30 22.43 -17.79
N ALA A 330 -8.50 22.01 -18.08
CA ALA A 330 -9.62 22.01 -17.14
C ALA A 330 -9.42 21.05 -15.94
N ASP A 331 -8.57 20.04 -16.09
CA ASP A 331 -8.22 19.04 -15.05
C ASP A 331 -6.85 19.28 -14.44
N ALA A 332 -6.26 20.47 -14.64
CA ALA A 332 -4.91 20.80 -14.17
C ALA A 332 -4.72 20.46 -12.68
N GLY A 333 -3.68 19.66 -12.41
CA GLY A 333 -3.35 19.23 -11.05
C GLY A 333 -4.23 18.14 -10.45
N ARG A 334 -5.25 17.63 -11.14
CA ARG A 334 -6.06 16.50 -10.69
C ARG A 334 -5.39 15.18 -11.06
N PRO A 335 -5.38 14.15 -10.18
CA PRO A 335 -4.85 12.83 -10.53
C PRO A 335 -5.74 12.14 -11.55
N GLN A 336 -5.13 11.50 -12.54
CA GLN A 336 -5.83 10.56 -13.41
C GLN A 336 -6.10 9.25 -12.66
N VAL A 337 -7.25 8.61 -12.93
CA VAL A 337 -7.63 7.31 -12.38
C VAL A 337 -7.91 6.31 -13.49
N PHE A 338 -7.63 5.04 -13.22
CA PHE A 338 -7.83 3.92 -14.12
C PHE A 338 -8.64 2.79 -13.50
N SER A 339 -8.78 1.69 -14.21
CA SER A 339 -9.50 0.46 -13.88
C SER A 339 -11.01 0.56 -13.96
N GLY A 340 -11.60 1.65 -13.52
CA GLY A 340 -12.98 1.65 -13.12
C GLY A 340 -13.19 0.94 -11.79
N SER A 341 -14.43 0.91 -11.33
CA SER A 341 -14.78 0.25 -10.09
C SER A 341 -15.88 -0.78 -10.30
N TRP A 342 -16.20 -1.51 -9.27
CA TRP A 342 -17.36 -2.38 -9.19
C TRP A 342 -18.67 -1.70 -9.66
N ALA A 343 -18.77 -0.37 -9.52
CA ALA A 343 -19.94 0.44 -9.90
C ALA A 343 -19.88 0.97 -11.34
N THR A 344 -18.77 0.82 -12.04
CA THR A 344 -18.56 1.38 -13.38
C THR A 344 -19.27 0.56 -14.44
N THR A 345 -20.08 1.18 -15.29
CA THR A 345 -20.74 0.48 -16.41
C THR A 345 -19.75 0.11 -17.52
N LEU A 346 -20.08 -0.90 -18.35
CA LEU A 346 -19.25 -1.30 -19.49
C LEU A 346 -18.98 -0.11 -20.43
N ALA A 347 -20.00 0.70 -20.70
CA ALA A 347 -19.88 1.87 -21.56
C ALA A 347 -18.85 2.88 -21.00
N GLN A 348 -18.90 3.17 -19.70
CA GLN A 348 -17.93 4.05 -19.03
C GLN A 348 -16.52 3.46 -19.04
N ALA A 349 -16.38 2.17 -18.73
CA ALA A 349 -15.08 1.51 -18.72
C ALA A 349 -14.44 1.43 -20.11
N THR A 350 -15.24 1.28 -21.16
CA THR A 350 -14.77 1.31 -22.56
C THR A 350 -14.27 2.70 -22.95
N LEU A 351 -14.91 3.76 -22.46
CA LEU A 351 -14.47 5.13 -22.69
C LEU A 351 -13.12 5.43 -22.01
N TRP A 352 -12.82 4.84 -20.87
CA TRP A 352 -11.58 5.09 -20.12
C TRP A 352 -10.31 4.60 -20.82
N ASN A 353 -10.46 3.79 -21.85
CA ASN A 353 -9.34 3.29 -22.66
C ASN A 353 -9.00 4.20 -23.84
N SER A 354 -9.69 5.32 -23.99
CA SER A 354 -9.45 6.30 -25.05
C SER A 354 -8.99 7.66 -24.50
N THR A 355 -8.17 8.37 -25.25
CA THR A 355 -7.73 9.75 -24.88
C THR A 355 -8.90 10.72 -24.68
N ALA A 356 -10.04 10.45 -25.29
CA ALA A 356 -11.23 11.30 -25.16
C ALA A 356 -11.93 11.18 -23.79
N SER A 357 -11.50 10.25 -22.95
CA SER A 357 -12.19 9.90 -21.71
C SER A 357 -11.23 9.63 -20.56
N ALA A 358 -10.10 10.33 -20.52
CA ALA A 358 -9.26 10.36 -19.32
C ALA A 358 -10.12 10.85 -18.15
N ILE A 359 -10.23 10.03 -17.10
CA ILE A 359 -10.96 10.40 -15.90
C ILE A 359 -9.98 10.98 -14.90
N PHE A 360 -10.25 12.21 -14.52
CA PHE A 360 -9.53 12.91 -13.47
C PHE A 360 -10.48 13.08 -12.28
N ARG A 361 -9.94 12.89 -11.08
CA ARG A 361 -10.67 13.08 -9.83
C ARG A 361 -10.04 14.24 -9.06
N ASN A 362 -10.82 14.89 -8.21
CA ASN A 362 -10.21 15.78 -7.22
C ASN A 362 -9.25 14.97 -6.35
N SER A 363 -8.11 15.53 -6.03
CA SER A 363 -7.09 14.88 -5.18
C SER A 363 -7.60 14.51 -3.79
N THR A 364 -8.71 15.13 -3.37
CA THR A 364 -9.42 14.89 -2.11
C THR A 364 -10.60 13.91 -2.25
N THR A 365 -10.89 13.41 -3.47
CA THR A 365 -11.97 12.44 -3.65
C THR A 365 -11.67 11.17 -2.88
N ALA A 366 -12.55 10.82 -1.94
CA ALA A 366 -12.44 9.64 -1.11
C ALA A 366 -13.81 8.96 -1.07
N THR A 367 -14.02 8.01 -1.94
CA THR A 367 -15.32 7.31 -2.11
C THR A 367 -15.16 5.82 -2.00
N GLY A 368 -16.28 5.10 -1.85
CA GLY A 368 -16.32 3.63 -1.88
C GLY A 368 -16.01 3.01 -3.25
N GLN A 369 -15.49 3.79 -4.19
CA GLN A 369 -15.14 3.34 -5.54
C GLN A 369 -13.66 3.54 -5.87
N VAL A 370 -12.90 4.29 -5.06
CA VAL A 370 -11.53 4.69 -5.37
C VAL A 370 -10.58 4.16 -4.32
N GLY A 371 -9.59 3.42 -4.79
CA GLY A 371 -8.44 2.92 -4.07
C GLY A 371 -7.15 3.25 -4.83
N PHE A 372 -6.14 2.42 -4.71
CA PHE A 372 -4.88 2.58 -5.42
C PHE A 372 -4.06 1.29 -5.42
N ARG A 373 -3.09 1.23 -6.31
CA ARG A 373 -1.98 0.26 -6.28
C ARG A 373 -0.65 0.99 -6.29
N VAL A 374 0.44 0.29 -6.01
CA VAL A 374 1.80 0.85 -6.03
C VAL A 374 2.63 0.24 -7.15
N ALA A 375 3.67 0.94 -7.54
CA ALA A 375 4.68 0.48 -8.48
C ALA A 375 6.08 0.58 -7.84
N ALA A 376 6.99 -0.30 -8.28
CA ALA A 376 8.40 -0.18 -7.96
C ALA A 376 9.16 0.07 -9.27
N VAL A 377 9.75 1.25 -9.38
CA VAL A 377 10.49 1.67 -10.55
C VAL A 377 11.99 1.67 -10.26
N PRO A 378 12.86 1.40 -11.26
CA PRO A 378 14.31 1.43 -11.04
C PRO A 378 14.76 2.85 -10.72
N GLU A 379 15.83 2.97 -9.95
CA GLU A 379 16.52 4.26 -9.81
C GLU A 379 16.96 4.75 -11.19
N PRO A 380 16.80 6.04 -11.49
CA PRO A 380 17.31 6.60 -12.74
C PRO A 380 18.81 6.27 -12.92
N ALA A 381 19.18 5.72 -14.07
CA ALA A 381 20.56 5.30 -14.37
C ALA A 381 21.60 6.42 -14.16
N THR A 382 21.17 7.68 -14.22
CA THR A 382 21.98 8.86 -13.91
C THR A 382 22.46 8.90 -12.46
N ILE A 383 21.69 8.41 -11.49
CA ILE A 383 22.10 8.37 -10.06
C ILE A 383 23.12 7.24 -9.86
N ALA A 384 22.89 6.07 -10.48
CA ALA A 384 23.82 4.97 -10.44
C ALA A 384 25.18 5.35 -11.08
N LEU A 385 25.18 6.05 -12.21
CA LEU A 385 26.37 6.56 -12.87
C LEU A 385 27.09 7.64 -12.04
N ALA A 386 26.35 8.55 -11.40
CA ALA A 386 26.94 9.58 -10.54
C ALA A 386 27.63 8.96 -9.30
N SER A 387 27.03 7.94 -8.67
CA SER A 387 27.64 7.23 -7.53
C SER A 387 28.90 6.45 -7.94
N VAL A 388 28.90 5.81 -9.09
CA VAL A 388 30.12 5.16 -9.67
C VAL A 388 31.17 6.20 -10.01
N GLY A 389 30.80 7.34 -10.60
CA GLY A 389 31.70 8.45 -10.94
C GLY A 389 32.36 9.08 -9.71
N LEU A 390 31.61 9.33 -8.65
CA LEU A 390 32.12 9.83 -7.36
C LEU A 390 33.04 8.83 -6.68
N GLY A 391 32.70 7.54 -6.70
CA GLY A 391 33.54 6.46 -6.19
C GLY A 391 34.87 6.35 -6.93
N ALA A 392 34.86 6.48 -8.27
CA ALA A 392 36.07 6.47 -9.09
C ALA A 392 36.97 7.71 -8.80
N LEU A 393 36.38 8.90 -8.66
CA LEU A 393 37.12 10.12 -8.31
C LEU A 393 37.75 10.03 -6.91
N ALA A 394 37.02 9.53 -5.92
CA ALA A 394 37.56 9.29 -4.58
C ALA A 394 38.69 8.25 -4.57
N GLY A 395 38.57 7.20 -5.37
CA GLY A 395 39.62 6.20 -5.57
C GLY A 395 40.88 6.76 -6.20
N LEU A 396 40.75 7.62 -7.21
CA LEU A 396 41.87 8.31 -7.86
C LEU A 396 42.60 9.27 -6.91
N ASP A 397 41.87 10.02 -6.07
CA ASP A 397 42.47 10.90 -5.09
C ASP A 397 43.20 10.13 -3.98
N TRP A 398 42.62 9.02 -3.52
CA TRP A 398 43.28 8.11 -2.57
C TRP A 398 44.57 7.49 -3.13
N MET A 399 44.60 7.08 -4.41
CA MET A 399 45.79 6.58 -5.07
C MET A 399 46.86 7.67 -5.21
N LYS A 400 46.50 8.90 -5.56
CA LYS A 400 47.42 10.06 -5.59
C LYS A 400 48.04 10.33 -4.24
N ARG A 401 47.27 10.29 -3.15
CA ARG A 401 47.77 10.48 -1.78
C ARG A 401 48.70 9.36 -1.34
N ARG A 402 48.43 8.10 -1.70
CA ARG A 402 49.35 6.98 -1.45
C ARG A 402 50.66 7.11 -2.22
N LYS A 403 50.61 7.50 -3.50
CA LYS A 403 51.83 7.75 -4.28
C LYS A 403 52.70 8.87 -3.68
N LYS A 404 52.08 9.98 -3.25
CA LYS A 404 52.82 11.05 -2.56
C LYS A 404 53.50 10.57 -1.26
N LYS A 405 52.80 9.76 -0.44
CA LYS A 405 53.36 9.21 0.80
C LYS A 405 54.49 8.21 0.54
N ALA A 406 54.42 7.42 -0.54
CA ALA A 406 55.46 6.49 -0.93
C ALA A 406 56.72 7.23 -1.42
N LEU A 407 56.57 8.28 -2.23
CA LEU A 407 57.69 9.11 -2.69
C LEU A 407 58.38 9.87 -1.56
N ALA A 408 57.64 10.36 -0.58
CA ALA A 408 58.19 11.03 0.60
C ALA A 408 58.98 10.08 1.52
N ARG A 409 58.71 8.76 1.51
CA ARG A 409 59.45 7.76 2.24
C ARG A 409 60.78 7.32 1.57
N ILE A 410 60.91 7.58 0.27
CA ILE A 410 62.14 7.23 -0.48
C ILE A 410 63.12 8.41 -0.50
N ALA A 411 62.63 9.63 -0.28
CA ALA A 411 63.42 10.87 -0.34
C ALA A 411 63.99 11.32 1.04
N GLY A 412 63.65 10.69 2.14
CA GLY A 412 64.17 10.89 3.49
C GLY A 412 64.84 9.60 4.00
#